data_e038e3fd98c63422ceefd2f91df3207c
#
_entry.id   e038e3fd98c63422ceefd2f91df3207c
#
_cell.length_a   1.000
_cell.length_b   1.000
_cell.length_c   1.000
_cell.angle_alpha   90.00
_cell.angle_beta   90.00
_cell.angle_gamma   90.00
#
_symmetry.space_group_name_H-M   'P 1'
#
loop_
_entity.id
_entity.type
_entity.pdbx_description
1 polymer ?
#
loop_
_entity_poly.entity_id
_entity_poly.type
_entity_poly.pdbx_seq_one_letter_code
_entity_poly.pdbx_strand_id
1 'polypeptide(L)'
;GSEMCIRDRLAAKTGNLALVRYIVEYSRASMDITDNEHKNMLHYAALSGSVEVCRYLVERVGLSPLTGDNNLVTPIDIAVNNKFFDLQNYFEEEIGAKYKDLYRNPIRTGFYPDPSIVRVEDTYYMVNSSFIYFPCIPVSESKDLVHWRIIGYAITNPEWAALDNLEGGRGYWAPDISYHNGRFYITATYRLNDDGTVYRKQIVVSSDKPEGPYSKPAIIDEDGIDPSIFTDDDGKRYMLLNRGARILPLSDDATRQIGEAHLLYYGDNKRAPEGPHLLKKDGYYYLFEA
;
A
#
# COMPACT_ATOMS: atom_id res chain seq x y z
N GLY A 1 36.83 -9.60 14.97
CA GLY A 1 35.36 -9.59 15.19
C GLY A 1 34.63 -10.76 14.56
N SER A 2 35.17 -11.47 13.55
CA SER A 2 34.40 -12.43 12.76
C SER A 2 34.25 -13.84 13.36
N GLU A 3 35.25 -14.33 14.11
CA GLU A 3 35.19 -15.71 14.62
C GLU A 3 34.22 -15.92 15.79
N MET A 4 34.04 -14.93 16.64
CA MET A 4 33.14 -15.03 17.79
C MET A 4 31.67 -15.08 17.33
N CYS A 5 31.31 -14.29 16.32
CA CYS A 5 29.97 -14.27 15.76
C CYS A 5 29.55 -15.56 15.03
N ILE A 6 30.52 -16.32 14.49
CA ILE A 6 30.23 -17.61 13.84
C ILE A 6 29.89 -18.68 14.90
N ARG A 7 30.65 -18.69 16.04
CA ARG A 7 30.40 -19.64 17.13
C ARG A 7 29.01 -19.46 17.77
N ASP A 8 28.58 -18.21 17.96
CA ASP A 8 27.31 -17.87 18.59
C ASP A 8 26.14 -18.38 17.75
N ARG A 9 26.20 -18.15 16.45
CA ARG A 9 25.19 -18.62 15.50
C ARG A 9 25.16 -20.13 15.32
N LEU A 10 26.34 -20.76 15.28
CA LEU A 10 26.45 -22.22 15.25
C LEU A 10 25.85 -22.83 16.52
N ALA A 11 26.12 -22.25 17.68
CA ALA A 11 25.52 -22.69 18.94
C ALA A 11 23.99 -22.59 18.93
N ALA A 12 23.44 -21.47 18.46
CA ALA A 12 22.00 -21.30 18.31
C ALA A 12 21.39 -22.34 17.36
N LYS A 13 22.07 -22.65 16.28
CA LYS A 13 21.65 -23.68 15.31
C LYS A 13 21.63 -25.08 15.87
N THR A 14 22.41 -25.38 16.94
CA THR A 14 22.35 -26.71 17.59
C THR A 14 21.07 -26.95 18.41
N GLY A 15 20.33 -25.90 18.73
CA GLY A 15 19.17 -25.98 19.63
C GLY A 15 19.54 -26.25 21.10
N ASN A 16 20.82 -26.15 21.48
CA ASN A 16 21.30 -26.43 22.84
C ASN A 16 21.21 -25.16 23.70
N LEU A 17 20.19 -25.09 24.56
CA LEU A 17 19.97 -23.95 25.43
C LEU A 17 21.13 -23.66 26.38
N ALA A 18 21.76 -24.71 26.96
CA ALA A 18 22.88 -24.53 27.89
C ALA A 18 24.10 -23.87 27.21
N LEU A 19 24.40 -24.28 25.98
CA LEU A 19 25.47 -23.70 25.17
C LEU A 19 25.14 -22.26 24.79
N VAL A 20 23.93 -21.98 24.36
CA VAL A 20 23.48 -20.62 24.02
C VAL A 20 23.55 -19.69 25.21
N ARG A 21 23.05 -20.12 26.37
CA ARG A 21 23.20 -19.37 27.65
C ARG A 21 24.63 -19.05 27.99
N TYR A 22 25.49 -20.08 27.97
CA TYR A 22 26.91 -19.88 28.25
C TYR A 22 27.51 -18.80 27.35
N ILE A 23 27.24 -18.85 26.06
CA ILE A 23 27.74 -17.87 25.11
C ILE A 23 27.18 -16.47 25.40
N VAL A 24 25.87 -16.34 25.58
CA VAL A 24 25.22 -15.05 25.86
C VAL A 24 25.75 -14.41 27.14
N GLU A 25 25.94 -15.21 28.21
CA GLU A 25 26.39 -14.72 29.52
C GLU A 25 27.87 -14.35 29.54
N TYR A 26 28.71 -15.04 28.77
CA TYR A 26 30.17 -14.84 28.78
C TYR A 26 30.72 -14.10 27.56
N SER A 27 29.91 -13.89 26.51
CA SER A 27 30.27 -13.08 25.36
C SER A 27 30.16 -11.59 25.72
N ARG A 28 31.17 -10.82 25.34
CA ARG A 28 31.12 -9.36 25.43
C ARG A 28 30.63 -8.71 24.14
N ALA A 29 30.24 -9.52 23.15
CA ALA A 29 29.72 -9.02 21.87
C ALA A 29 28.25 -8.65 22.01
N SER A 30 27.80 -7.69 21.21
CA SER A 30 26.36 -7.43 21.05
C SER A 30 25.68 -8.64 20.45
N MET A 31 24.53 -9.03 20.99
CA MET A 31 23.75 -10.16 20.49
C MET A 31 22.97 -9.82 19.21
N ASP A 32 22.91 -8.52 18.84
CA ASP A 32 22.23 -8.02 17.63
C ASP A 32 23.07 -8.15 16.36
N ILE A 33 24.31 -8.70 16.47
CA ILE A 33 25.22 -8.82 15.33
C ILE A 33 24.61 -9.78 14.29
N THR A 34 24.59 -9.31 13.06
CA THR A 34 24.16 -10.09 11.89
C THR A 34 25.35 -10.58 11.07
N ASP A 35 25.15 -11.61 10.26
CA ASP A 35 26.10 -12.03 9.22
C ASP A 35 25.97 -11.19 7.94
N ASN A 36 26.64 -11.62 6.88
CA ASN A 36 26.60 -10.96 5.58
C ASN A 36 25.23 -11.06 4.90
N GLU A 37 24.37 -11.98 5.37
CA GLU A 37 22.98 -12.13 4.91
C GLU A 37 22.00 -11.40 5.85
N HIS A 38 22.47 -10.60 6.80
CA HIS A 38 21.70 -9.93 7.86
C HIS A 38 20.95 -10.89 8.81
N LYS A 39 21.36 -12.15 8.88
CA LYS A 39 20.83 -13.12 9.84
C LYS A 39 21.46 -12.93 11.22
N ASN A 40 20.65 -12.73 12.25
CA ASN A 40 21.06 -12.71 13.64
C ASN A 40 20.96 -14.09 14.28
N MET A 41 21.32 -14.19 15.57
CA MET A 41 21.30 -15.44 16.32
C MET A 41 19.91 -16.11 16.36
N LEU A 42 18.81 -15.33 16.36
CA LEU A 42 17.45 -15.88 16.38
C LEU A 42 17.06 -16.57 15.08
N HIS A 43 17.57 -16.12 13.93
CA HIS A 43 17.38 -16.81 12.65
C HIS A 43 17.98 -18.22 12.69
N TYR A 44 19.18 -18.36 13.25
CA TYR A 44 19.86 -19.66 13.39
C TYR A 44 19.17 -20.55 14.44
N ALA A 45 18.68 -19.97 15.54
CA ALA A 45 17.88 -20.70 16.51
C ALA A 45 16.58 -21.22 15.89
N ALA A 46 15.90 -20.40 15.08
CA ALA A 46 14.68 -20.83 14.38
C ALA A 46 14.93 -22.00 13.42
N LEU A 47 16.11 -22.05 12.78
CA LEU A 47 16.51 -23.21 11.94
C LEU A 47 16.66 -24.51 12.75
N SER A 48 16.90 -24.45 14.06
CA SER A 48 16.96 -25.66 14.91
C SER A 48 15.60 -26.20 15.31
N GLY A 49 14.54 -25.40 15.20
CA GLY A 49 13.20 -25.71 15.68
C GLY A 49 13.05 -25.69 17.22
N SER A 50 14.11 -25.29 17.96
CA SER A 50 14.10 -25.28 19.43
C SER A 50 13.31 -24.11 20.00
N VAL A 51 12.12 -24.36 20.51
CA VAL A 51 11.28 -23.36 21.18
C VAL A 51 12.03 -22.77 22.40
N GLU A 52 12.74 -23.58 23.18
CA GLU A 52 13.43 -23.14 24.38
C GLU A 52 14.55 -22.13 24.09
N VAL A 53 15.35 -22.39 23.04
CA VAL A 53 16.41 -21.47 22.61
C VAL A 53 15.83 -20.18 22.06
N CYS A 54 14.82 -20.27 21.19
CA CYS A 54 14.13 -19.10 20.65
C CYS A 54 13.49 -18.26 21.75
N ARG A 55 12.79 -18.90 22.69
CA ARG A 55 12.21 -18.23 23.86
C ARG A 55 13.25 -17.47 24.66
N TYR A 56 14.37 -18.10 24.96
CA TYR A 56 15.47 -17.44 25.67
C TYR A 56 16.02 -16.20 24.92
N LEU A 57 16.21 -16.31 23.61
CA LEU A 57 16.71 -15.22 22.78
C LEU A 57 15.68 -14.07 22.63
N VAL A 58 14.38 -14.38 22.60
CA VAL A 58 13.33 -13.37 22.54
C VAL A 58 13.11 -12.69 23.89
N GLU A 59 12.91 -13.48 24.95
CA GLU A 59 12.50 -12.95 26.25
C GLU A 59 13.66 -12.36 27.08
N ARG A 60 14.86 -12.94 26.97
CA ARG A 60 16.04 -12.55 27.78
C ARG A 60 17.02 -11.70 27.04
N VAL A 61 17.25 -11.95 25.77
CA VAL A 61 18.17 -11.19 24.93
C VAL A 61 17.48 -10.04 24.22
N GLY A 62 16.18 -10.16 23.98
CA GLY A 62 15.35 -9.12 23.35
C GLY A 62 15.39 -9.14 21.84
N LEU A 63 15.79 -10.25 21.21
CA LEU A 63 15.77 -10.38 19.75
C LEU A 63 14.34 -10.48 19.23
N SER A 64 14.05 -9.78 18.15
CA SER A 64 12.71 -9.77 17.56
C SER A 64 12.52 -10.93 16.58
N PRO A 65 11.41 -11.70 16.69
CA PRO A 65 11.05 -12.72 15.72
C PRO A 65 10.60 -12.15 14.37
N LEU A 66 10.48 -10.82 14.26
CA LEU A 66 10.10 -10.09 13.04
C LEU A 66 11.28 -9.45 12.31
N THR A 67 12.52 -9.61 12.81
CA THR A 67 13.72 -9.11 12.11
C THR A 67 13.92 -9.90 10.82
N GLY A 68 13.91 -9.23 9.66
CA GLY A 68 14.18 -9.86 8.36
C GLY A 68 15.66 -9.92 8.02
N ASP A 69 16.07 -10.98 7.31
CA ASP A 69 17.37 -11.04 6.64
C ASP A 69 17.37 -10.22 5.33
N ASN A 70 18.44 -10.30 4.52
CA ASN A 70 18.53 -9.60 3.23
C ASN A 70 17.40 -9.95 2.23
N ASN A 71 16.74 -11.09 2.42
CA ASN A 71 15.61 -11.53 1.61
C ASN A 71 14.27 -11.28 2.33
N LEU A 72 14.27 -10.49 3.41
CA LEU A 72 13.12 -10.22 4.27
C LEU A 72 12.57 -11.48 4.97
N VAL A 73 13.33 -12.57 5.02
CA VAL A 73 12.95 -13.79 5.73
C VAL A 73 13.17 -13.59 7.22
N THR A 74 12.13 -13.76 8.01
CA THR A 74 12.16 -13.60 9.46
C THR A 74 12.29 -14.94 10.21
N PRO A 75 12.68 -14.96 11.49
CA PRO A 75 12.66 -16.18 12.30
C PRO A 75 11.33 -16.91 12.32
N ILE A 76 10.19 -16.22 12.32
CA ILE A 76 8.90 -16.88 12.22
C ILE A 76 8.65 -17.49 10.84
N ASP A 77 9.09 -16.85 9.74
CA ASP A 77 9.00 -17.43 8.40
C ASP A 77 9.82 -18.71 8.30
N ILE A 78 10.98 -18.74 8.97
CA ILE A 78 11.80 -19.96 9.08
C ILE A 78 11.03 -21.08 9.80
N ALA A 79 10.35 -20.78 10.90
CA ALA A 79 9.54 -21.77 11.61
C ALA A 79 8.40 -22.30 10.76
N VAL A 80 7.67 -21.43 10.06
CA VAL A 80 6.57 -21.78 9.15
C VAL A 80 7.07 -22.66 7.99
N ASN A 81 8.13 -22.23 7.32
CA ASN A 81 8.68 -22.93 6.15
C ASN A 81 9.22 -24.33 6.48
N ASN A 82 9.75 -24.51 7.70
CA ASN A 82 10.23 -25.81 8.19
C ASN A 82 9.15 -26.62 8.93
N LYS A 83 7.91 -26.12 9.04
CA LYS A 83 6.78 -26.78 9.71
C LYS A 83 7.04 -27.07 11.19
N PHE A 84 7.77 -26.20 11.87
CA PHE A 84 7.99 -26.25 13.31
C PHE A 84 6.81 -25.61 14.04
N PHE A 85 5.69 -26.35 14.13
CA PHE A 85 4.41 -25.82 14.60
C PHE A 85 4.48 -25.27 16.03
N ASP A 86 5.18 -25.93 16.95
CA ASP A 86 5.31 -25.45 18.32
C ASP A 86 6.09 -24.13 18.40
N LEU A 87 7.12 -23.97 17.56
CA LEU A 87 7.89 -22.75 17.46
C LEU A 87 7.10 -21.64 16.76
N GLN A 88 6.34 -21.98 15.73
CA GLN A 88 5.43 -21.03 15.08
C GLN A 88 4.41 -20.50 16.08
N ASN A 89 3.71 -21.36 16.81
CA ASN A 89 2.74 -20.97 17.82
C ASN A 89 3.36 -20.06 18.88
N TYR A 90 4.54 -20.41 19.38
CA TYR A 90 5.25 -19.57 20.33
C TYR A 90 5.53 -18.17 19.77
N PHE A 91 6.05 -18.06 18.54
CA PHE A 91 6.30 -16.77 17.94
C PHE A 91 5.02 -15.98 17.68
N GLU A 92 3.94 -16.62 17.27
CA GLU A 92 2.65 -15.97 17.05
C GLU A 92 2.07 -15.41 18.34
N GLU A 93 2.15 -16.16 19.44
CA GLU A 93 1.74 -15.71 20.78
C GLU A 93 2.57 -14.51 21.25
N GLU A 94 3.91 -14.56 21.13
CA GLU A 94 4.81 -13.47 21.50
C GLU A 94 4.61 -12.22 20.65
N ILE A 95 4.45 -12.40 19.34
CA ILE A 95 4.15 -11.30 18.43
C ILE A 95 2.80 -10.68 18.79
N GLY A 96 1.76 -11.49 19.02
CA GLY A 96 0.45 -11.02 19.40
C GLY A 96 0.43 -10.29 20.74
N ALA A 97 1.21 -10.74 21.71
CA ALA A 97 1.30 -10.10 23.01
C ALA A 97 2.11 -8.79 23.02
N LYS A 98 3.26 -8.80 22.34
CA LYS A 98 4.23 -7.69 22.35
C LYS A 98 4.01 -6.67 21.25
N TYR A 99 3.42 -7.09 20.15
CA TYR A 99 3.23 -6.31 18.94
C TYR A 99 1.79 -6.39 18.41
N LYS A 100 0.81 -6.41 19.32
CA LYS A 100 -0.62 -6.47 18.97
C LYS A 100 -1.09 -5.37 18.03
N ASP A 101 -0.36 -4.26 17.98
CA ASP A 101 -0.62 -3.12 17.11
C ASP A 101 0.20 -3.16 15.79
N LEU A 102 1.00 -4.21 15.58
CA LEU A 102 1.73 -4.41 14.33
C LEU A 102 0.91 -5.18 13.31
N TYR A 103 1.15 -4.86 12.06
CA TYR A 103 0.58 -5.56 10.91
C TYR A 103 1.69 -6.18 10.05
N ARG A 104 1.33 -7.16 9.24
CA ARG A 104 2.22 -7.75 8.23
C ARG A 104 1.84 -7.29 6.84
N ASN A 105 2.85 -7.01 6.02
CA ASN A 105 2.64 -6.80 4.59
C ASN A 105 2.61 -8.16 3.85
N PRO A 106 1.79 -8.29 2.81
CA PRO A 106 0.80 -7.29 2.40
C PRO A 106 -0.42 -7.29 3.34
N ILE A 107 -0.88 -6.10 3.74
CA ILE A 107 -2.11 -5.95 4.55
C ILE A 107 -3.36 -6.39 3.80
N ARG A 108 -3.26 -6.49 2.48
CA ARG A 108 -4.34 -6.94 1.60
C ARG A 108 -3.76 -7.76 0.46
N THR A 109 -4.13 -9.04 0.39
CA THR A 109 -3.74 -9.93 -0.70
C THR A 109 -4.74 -9.88 -1.83
N GLY A 110 -4.26 -10.03 -3.07
CA GLY A 110 -5.10 -10.03 -4.27
C GLY A 110 -4.71 -8.90 -5.25
N PHE A 111 -5.66 -8.54 -6.12
CA PHE A 111 -5.45 -7.53 -7.16
C PHE A 111 -6.07 -6.20 -6.74
N TYR A 112 -5.27 -5.36 -6.09
CA TYR A 112 -5.65 -4.04 -5.59
C TYR A 112 -4.57 -3.00 -5.93
N PRO A 113 -4.29 -2.76 -7.22
CA PRO A 113 -3.27 -1.81 -7.65
C PRO A 113 -3.74 -0.35 -7.46
N ASP A 114 -2.78 0.56 -7.48
CA ASP A 114 -2.97 2.02 -7.51
C ASP A 114 -3.93 2.52 -6.42
N PRO A 115 -3.64 2.29 -5.13
CA PRO A 115 -4.54 2.72 -4.07
C PRO A 115 -4.55 4.24 -3.88
N SER A 116 -5.74 4.85 -3.83
CA SER A 116 -5.95 6.19 -3.29
C SER A 116 -6.85 6.12 -2.07
N ILE A 117 -6.55 6.94 -1.04
CA ILE A 117 -7.22 6.89 0.25
C ILE A 117 -7.68 8.28 0.67
N VAL A 118 -8.93 8.37 1.15
CA VAL A 118 -9.44 9.54 1.85
C VAL A 118 -9.88 9.17 3.26
N ARG A 119 -9.65 10.06 4.22
CA ARG A 119 -10.20 9.93 5.58
C ARG A 119 -11.40 10.84 5.75
N VAL A 120 -12.52 10.27 6.20
CA VAL A 120 -13.70 11.03 6.61
C VAL A 120 -14.04 10.64 8.04
N GLU A 121 -13.97 11.60 8.95
CA GLU A 121 -14.10 11.38 10.39
C GLU A 121 -13.09 10.34 10.92
N ASP A 122 -13.55 9.18 11.36
CA ASP A 122 -12.76 8.09 11.91
C ASP A 122 -12.59 6.91 10.94
N THR A 123 -13.03 7.07 9.70
CA THR A 123 -13.03 6.01 8.69
C THR A 123 -12.16 6.39 7.50
N TYR A 124 -11.39 5.42 7.03
CA TYR A 124 -10.60 5.51 5.80
C TYR A 124 -11.33 4.80 4.68
N TYR A 125 -11.39 5.43 3.52
CA TYR A 125 -11.96 4.87 2.30
C TYR A 125 -10.90 4.78 1.24
N MET A 126 -10.81 3.64 0.56
CA MET A 126 -9.79 3.36 -0.46
C MET A 126 -10.44 2.90 -1.74
N VAL A 127 -9.92 3.38 -2.86
CA VAL A 127 -10.23 2.91 -4.21
C VAL A 127 -9.00 2.30 -4.87
N ASN A 128 -9.21 1.40 -5.82
CA ASN A 128 -8.16 0.76 -6.58
C ASN A 128 -8.52 0.64 -8.06
N SER A 129 -7.51 0.57 -8.92
CA SER A 129 -7.71 0.26 -10.34
C SER A 129 -8.44 -1.07 -10.53
N SER A 130 -9.31 -1.12 -11.53
CA SER A 130 -10.01 -2.36 -11.88
C SER A 130 -9.74 -2.82 -13.31
N PHE A 131 -9.10 -2.00 -14.13
CA PHE A 131 -8.88 -2.30 -15.55
C PHE A 131 -10.17 -2.75 -16.23
N ILE A 132 -10.19 -3.93 -16.83
CA ILE A 132 -11.37 -4.50 -17.52
C ILE A 132 -12.28 -5.31 -16.58
N TYR A 133 -11.98 -5.37 -15.29
CA TYR A 133 -12.82 -6.13 -14.35
C TYR A 133 -14.05 -5.35 -13.93
N PHE A 134 -15.19 -6.04 -13.93
CA PHE A 134 -16.49 -5.51 -13.52
C PHE A 134 -16.99 -6.22 -12.24
N PRO A 135 -17.60 -5.49 -11.29
CA PRO A 135 -17.88 -4.06 -11.25
C PRO A 135 -16.59 -3.24 -11.12
N CYS A 136 -16.62 -1.96 -11.62
CA CYS A 136 -15.40 -1.19 -11.75
C CYS A 136 -15.09 -0.36 -10.51
N ILE A 137 -13.78 -0.24 -10.20
CA ILE A 137 -13.23 0.59 -9.15
C ILE A 137 -13.82 0.22 -7.79
N PRO A 138 -13.28 -0.82 -7.13
CA PRO A 138 -13.74 -1.23 -5.80
C PRO A 138 -13.53 -0.11 -4.79
N VAL A 139 -14.52 0.09 -3.94
CA VAL A 139 -14.46 0.99 -2.79
C VAL A 139 -14.37 0.15 -1.52
N SER A 140 -13.36 0.41 -0.74
CA SER A 140 -13.11 -0.31 0.51
C SER A 140 -13.08 0.65 1.69
N GLU A 141 -13.41 0.18 2.88
CA GLU A 141 -13.29 0.95 4.11
C GLU A 141 -12.40 0.26 5.15
N SER A 142 -11.82 1.06 6.02
CA SER A 142 -11.04 0.62 7.19
C SER A 142 -11.15 1.64 8.33
N LYS A 143 -11.00 1.16 9.57
CA LYS A 143 -10.86 2.02 10.76
C LYS A 143 -9.41 2.19 11.22
N ASP A 144 -8.51 1.35 10.71
CA ASP A 144 -7.13 1.23 11.21
C ASP A 144 -6.05 1.17 10.11
N LEU A 145 -6.45 1.29 8.83
CA LEU A 145 -5.57 1.16 7.65
C LEU A 145 -4.98 -0.25 7.45
N VAL A 146 -5.34 -1.21 8.29
CA VAL A 146 -4.86 -2.60 8.24
C VAL A 146 -5.96 -3.54 7.78
N HIS A 147 -7.13 -3.45 8.41
CA HIS A 147 -8.28 -4.30 8.11
C HIS A 147 -9.21 -3.60 7.14
N TRP A 148 -9.24 -4.08 5.90
CA TRP A 148 -10.02 -3.50 4.81
C TRP A 148 -11.16 -4.42 4.38
N ARG A 149 -12.35 -3.86 4.15
CA ARG A 149 -13.46 -4.57 3.52
C ARG A 149 -14.00 -3.79 2.32
N ILE A 150 -14.37 -4.48 1.25
CA ILE A 150 -15.07 -3.86 0.12
C ILE A 150 -16.50 -3.55 0.57
N ILE A 151 -16.92 -2.32 0.33
CA ILE A 151 -18.28 -1.83 0.66
C ILE A 151 -19.13 -1.53 -0.59
N GLY A 152 -18.48 -1.33 -1.74
CA GLY A 152 -19.14 -1.01 -2.99
C GLY A 152 -18.19 -0.88 -4.16
N TYR A 153 -18.71 -0.33 -5.25
CA TYR A 153 -17.96 -0.07 -6.47
C TYR A 153 -18.43 1.24 -7.10
N ALA A 154 -17.51 1.96 -7.73
CA ALA A 154 -17.83 3.24 -8.35
C ALA A 154 -18.74 3.12 -9.58
N ILE A 155 -18.63 2.01 -10.35
CA ILE A 155 -19.45 1.77 -11.53
C ILE A 155 -20.02 0.36 -11.45
N THR A 156 -21.35 0.27 -11.29
CA THR A 156 -22.10 -0.97 -11.16
C THR A 156 -23.08 -1.21 -12.33
N ASN A 157 -23.22 -0.25 -13.23
CA ASN A 157 -24.03 -0.41 -14.43
C ASN A 157 -23.12 -0.82 -15.61
N PRO A 158 -23.33 -1.99 -16.24
CA PRO A 158 -22.49 -2.48 -17.34
C PRO A 158 -22.45 -1.52 -18.55
N GLU A 159 -23.56 -0.85 -18.86
CA GLU A 159 -23.61 0.11 -19.97
C GLU A 159 -22.73 1.34 -19.69
N TRP A 160 -22.61 1.75 -18.42
CA TRP A 160 -21.75 2.87 -18.05
C TRP A 160 -20.28 2.46 -17.96
N ALA A 161 -20.03 1.19 -17.66
CA ALA A 161 -18.68 0.65 -17.57
C ALA A 161 -17.99 0.60 -18.94
N ALA A 162 -18.75 0.37 -20.02
CA ALA A 162 -18.29 0.39 -21.41
C ALA A 162 -17.01 -0.45 -21.62
N LEU A 163 -16.98 -1.68 -21.07
CA LEU A 163 -15.80 -2.57 -21.10
C LEU A 163 -15.79 -3.52 -22.32
N ASP A 164 -16.83 -3.49 -23.13
CA ASP A 164 -16.97 -4.39 -24.27
C ASP A 164 -15.83 -4.18 -25.28
N ASN A 165 -15.25 -5.29 -25.75
CA ASN A 165 -14.18 -5.33 -26.73
C ASN A 165 -12.87 -4.64 -26.32
N LEU A 166 -12.64 -4.39 -25.03
CA LEU A 166 -11.38 -3.87 -24.56
C LEU A 166 -10.32 -4.99 -24.43
N GLU A 167 -9.12 -4.69 -24.88
CA GLU A 167 -7.95 -5.54 -24.66
C GLU A 167 -7.54 -5.56 -23.18
N GLY A 168 -6.81 -6.60 -22.79
CA GLY A 168 -6.18 -6.67 -21.48
C GLY A 168 -5.33 -5.44 -21.17
N GLY A 169 -5.40 -4.94 -19.93
CA GLY A 169 -4.71 -3.74 -19.49
C GLY A 169 -5.36 -2.42 -19.95
N ARG A 170 -6.60 -2.46 -20.50
CA ARG A 170 -7.42 -1.28 -20.76
C ARG A 170 -8.45 -1.10 -19.63
N GLY A 171 -9.42 -0.21 -19.81
CA GLY A 171 -10.46 0.08 -18.86
C GLY A 171 -10.06 1.13 -17.83
N TYR A 172 -10.34 0.89 -16.55
CA TYR A 172 -10.20 1.88 -15.48
C TYR A 172 -8.86 1.75 -14.74
N TRP A 173 -8.01 2.77 -14.94
CA TRP A 173 -6.70 2.91 -14.33
C TRP A 173 -6.76 3.81 -13.10
N ALA A 174 -5.62 3.97 -12.43
CA ALA A 174 -5.40 4.68 -11.18
C ALA A 174 -6.52 5.67 -10.79
N PRO A 175 -7.41 5.27 -9.88
CA PRO A 175 -8.47 6.14 -9.38
C PRO A 175 -7.96 7.01 -8.24
N ASP A 176 -8.64 8.13 -8.03
CA ASP A 176 -8.54 8.93 -6.82
C ASP A 176 -9.90 9.04 -6.13
N ILE A 177 -9.92 9.08 -4.81
CA ILE A 177 -11.10 9.32 -3.99
C ILE A 177 -10.92 10.58 -3.16
N SER A 178 -11.87 11.50 -3.27
CA SER A 178 -11.91 12.72 -2.46
C SER A 178 -13.29 12.91 -1.81
N TYR A 179 -13.32 13.70 -0.73
CA TYR A 179 -14.56 14.05 -0.02
C TYR A 179 -14.68 15.55 0.13
N HIS A 180 -15.82 16.09 -0.30
CA HIS A 180 -16.10 17.51 -0.22
C HIS A 180 -17.58 17.77 0.00
N ASN A 181 -17.91 18.63 0.96
CA ASN A 181 -19.27 19.07 1.27
C ASN A 181 -20.30 17.92 1.41
N GLY A 182 -19.94 16.87 2.16
CA GLY A 182 -20.84 15.75 2.42
C GLY A 182 -20.89 14.73 1.28
N ARG A 183 -20.04 14.84 0.25
CA ARG A 183 -20.10 14.01 -0.94
C ARG A 183 -18.75 13.40 -1.28
N PHE A 184 -18.75 12.13 -1.63
CA PHE A 184 -17.61 11.40 -2.19
C PHE A 184 -17.54 11.62 -3.70
N TYR A 185 -16.32 11.82 -4.18
CA TYR A 185 -15.99 11.91 -5.59
C TYR A 185 -14.91 10.89 -5.90
N ILE A 186 -15.10 10.12 -6.95
CA ILE A 186 -14.11 9.20 -7.45
C ILE A 186 -13.82 9.60 -8.90
N THR A 187 -12.54 9.78 -9.21
CA THR A 187 -12.06 9.99 -10.57
C THR A 187 -11.12 8.87 -10.98
N ALA A 188 -11.02 8.59 -12.25
CA ALA A 188 -10.11 7.58 -12.80
C ALA A 188 -9.84 7.86 -14.27
N THR A 189 -8.72 7.35 -14.77
CA THR A 189 -8.49 7.30 -16.20
C THR A 189 -9.25 6.14 -16.82
N TYR A 190 -10.12 6.43 -17.79
CA TYR A 190 -10.70 5.41 -18.66
C TYR A 190 -9.88 5.31 -19.93
N ARG A 191 -9.17 4.19 -20.06
CA ARG A 191 -8.35 3.89 -21.24
C ARG A 191 -9.05 2.91 -22.16
N LEU A 192 -9.29 3.34 -23.38
CA LEU A 192 -9.93 2.52 -24.41
C LEU A 192 -9.05 2.44 -25.66
N ASN A 193 -9.28 1.44 -26.47
CA ASN A 193 -8.75 1.36 -27.82
C ASN A 193 -9.87 1.58 -28.81
N ASP A 194 -9.54 2.26 -29.89
CA ASP A 194 -10.37 2.34 -31.06
C ASP A 194 -9.46 2.30 -32.30
N ASP A 195 -9.63 1.30 -33.14
CA ASP A 195 -8.90 1.09 -34.40
C ASP A 195 -7.38 1.37 -34.35
N GLY A 196 -6.71 0.88 -33.29
CA GLY A 196 -5.27 1.06 -33.08
C GLY A 196 -4.88 2.39 -32.44
N THR A 197 -5.80 3.29 -32.20
CA THR A 197 -5.56 4.53 -31.45
C THR A 197 -5.86 4.33 -29.98
N VAL A 198 -4.98 4.82 -29.10
CA VAL A 198 -5.18 4.78 -27.65
C VAL A 198 -5.83 6.08 -27.20
N TYR A 199 -7.05 5.98 -26.73
CA TYR A 199 -7.75 7.09 -26.10
C TYR A 199 -7.66 6.98 -24.59
N ARG A 200 -7.50 8.14 -23.94
CA ARG A 200 -7.57 8.30 -22.50
C ARG A 200 -8.49 9.46 -22.21
N LYS A 201 -9.47 9.21 -21.38
CA LYS A 201 -10.39 10.22 -20.86
C LYS A 201 -10.44 10.08 -19.36
N GLN A 202 -10.75 11.15 -18.68
CA GLN A 202 -10.96 11.10 -17.26
C GLN A 202 -12.43 10.97 -16.97
N ILE A 203 -12.77 10.20 -15.96
CA ILE A 203 -14.16 10.11 -15.48
C ILE A 203 -14.26 10.71 -14.08
N VAL A 204 -15.43 11.24 -13.76
CA VAL A 204 -15.80 11.61 -12.40
C VAL A 204 -17.17 11.02 -12.08
N VAL A 205 -17.26 10.32 -10.96
CA VAL A 205 -18.52 9.87 -10.36
C VAL A 205 -18.64 10.41 -8.95
N SER A 206 -19.86 10.59 -8.45
CA SER A 206 -20.08 11.08 -7.09
C SER A 206 -21.23 10.39 -6.39
N SER A 207 -21.19 10.34 -5.05
CA SER A 207 -22.22 9.78 -4.19
C SER A 207 -22.24 10.46 -2.83
N ASP A 208 -23.40 10.52 -2.19
CA ASP A 208 -23.53 11.00 -0.81
C ASP A 208 -23.10 9.91 0.21
N LYS A 209 -22.91 8.67 -0.27
CA LYS A 209 -22.51 7.52 0.54
C LYS A 209 -21.26 6.87 -0.02
N PRO A 210 -20.32 6.42 0.81
CA PRO A 210 -19.09 5.79 0.33
C PRO A 210 -19.33 4.49 -0.44
N GLU A 211 -20.36 3.72 -0.08
CA GLU A 211 -20.75 2.49 -0.77
C GLU A 211 -21.50 2.73 -2.09
N GLY A 212 -21.90 3.97 -2.35
CA GLY A 212 -22.74 4.33 -3.49
C GLY A 212 -24.27 4.29 -3.20
N PRO A 213 -25.13 4.24 -4.23
CA PRO A 213 -24.77 4.20 -5.65
C PRO A 213 -24.11 5.50 -6.11
N TYR A 214 -23.11 5.36 -6.96
CA TYR A 214 -22.47 6.51 -7.61
C TYR A 214 -23.22 6.95 -8.85
N SER A 215 -23.05 8.21 -9.20
CA SER A 215 -23.65 8.81 -10.41
C SER A 215 -23.14 8.14 -11.69
N LYS A 216 -23.84 8.36 -12.80
CA LYS A 216 -23.28 8.07 -14.12
C LYS A 216 -21.96 8.83 -14.29
N PRO A 217 -20.90 8.22 -14.89
CA PRO A 217 -19.63 8.89 -15.12
C PRO A 217 -19.78 10.15 -15.97
N ALA A 218 -19.34 11.28 -15.44
CA ALA A 218 -19.07 12.48 -16.22
C ALA A 218 -17.71 12.32 -16.91
N ILE A 219 -17.62 12.69 -18.17
CA ILE A 219 -16.38 12.58 -18.95
C ILE A 219 -15.71 13.93 -19.04
N ILE A 220 -14.43 13.96 -18.67
CA ILE A 220 -13.51 15.07 -18.90
C ILE A 220 -12.55 14.65 -20.02
N ASP A 221 -12.71 15.29 -21.16
CA ASP A 221 -11.98 14.95 -22.40
C ASP A 221 -10.60 15.62 -22.42
N GLU A 222 -9.75 15.23 -21.47
CA GLU A 222 -8.38 15.69 -21.35
C GLU A 222 -7.45 14.48 -21.35
N ASP A 223 -6.43 14.50 -22.22
CA ASP A 223 -5.45 13.40 -22.30
C ASP A 223 -4.50 13.44 -21.10
N GLY A 224 -4.22 12.29 -20.56
CA GLY A 224 -3.38 12.08 -19.38
C GLY A 224 -3.78 10.83 -18.64
N ILE A 225 -3.11 10.58 -17.52
CA ILE A 225 -3.45 9.49 -16.60
C ILE A 225 -3.40 9.98 -15.16
N ASP A 226 -3.87 9.14 -14.25
CA ASP A 226 -3.79 9.31 -12.80
C ASP A 226 -4.43 10.61 -12.32
N PRO A 227 -5.72 10.84 -12.62
CA PRO A 227 -6.42 12.05 -12.20
C PRO A 227 -6.60 12.06 -10.69
N SER A 228 -6.35 13.20 -10.05
CA SER A 228 -6.75 13.47 -8.68
C SER A 228 -7.54 14.77 -8.57
N ILE A 229 -8.42 14.88 -7.58
CA ILE A 229 -9.21 16.09 -7.35
C ILE A 229 -8.68 16.84 -6.14
N PHE A 230 -8.26 18.07 -6.36
CA PHE A 230 -7.90 19.02 -5.32
C PHE A 230 -8.99 20.10 -5.17
N THR A 231 -9.37 20.39 -3.93
CA THR A 231 -10.25 21.52 -3.60
C THR A 231 -9.47 22.51 -2.76
N ASP A 232 -9.33 23.76 -3.23
CA ASP A 232 -8.63 24.81 -2.51
C ASP A 232 -9.53 25.45 -1.42
N ASP A 233 -8.94 26.24 -0.54
CA ASP A 233 -9.61 26.92 0.58
C ASP A 233 -10.72 27.88 0.14
N ASP A 234 -10.64 28.41 -1.08
CA ASP A 234 -11.69 29.24 -1.67
C ASP A 234 -12.85 28.44 -2.31
N GLY A 235 -12.81 27.12 -2.18
CA GLY A 235 -13.81 26.19 -2.71
C GLY A 235 -13.64 25.85 -4.18
N LYS A 236 -12.70 26.45 -4.88
CA LYS A 236 -12.43 26.11 -6.28
C LYS A 236 -11.84 24.72 -6.37
N ARG A 237 -12.25 24.00 -7.40
CA ARG A 237 -11.88 22.61 -7.63
C ARG A 237 -11.02 22.47 -8.87
N TYR A 238 -10.07 21.57 -8.76
CA TYR A 238 -9.10 21.31 -9.81
C TYR A 238 -8.90 19.80 -9.98
N MET A 239 -8.61 19.38 -11.18
CA MET A 239 -8.06 18.05 -11.45
C MET A 239 -6.58 18.17 -11.74
N LEU A 240 -5.79 17.29 -11.15
CA LEU A 240 -4.40 17.08 -11.54
C LEU A 240 -4.31 15.88 -12.46
N LEU A 241 -3.38 15.92 -13.41
CA LEU A 241 -3.14 14.87 -14.38
C LEU A 241 -1.66 14.72 -14.66
N ASN A 242 -1.25 13.50 -14.92
CA ASN A 242 0.07 13.19 -15.46
C ASN A 242 0.18 13.55 -16.95
N ARG A 243 1.30 13.66 -17.39
CA ARG A 243 2.30 14.04 -18.37
C ARG A 243 2.94 15.38 -18.03
N GLY A 244 3.80 15.33 -16.98
CA GLY A 244 4.11 16.48 -16.17
C GLY A 244 2.90 16.81 -15.30
N ALA A 245 3.06 17.12 -14.03
CA ALA A 245 1.92 17.51 -13.23
C ALA A 245 1.20 18.68 -13.87
N ARG A 246 0.02 18.45 -14.40
CA ARG A 246 -0.86 19.47 -14.97
C ARG A 246 -2.04 19.67 -14.05
N ILE A 247 -2.52 20.89 -13.97
CA ILE A 247 -3.71 21.26 -13.21
C ILE A 247 -4.73 21.91 -14.16
N LEU A 248 -5.98 21.50 -14.05
CA LEU A 248 -7.08 22.06 -14.82
C LEU A 248 -8.25 22.43 -13.90
N PRO A 249 -8.89 23.58 -14.08
CA PRO A 249 -10.00 24.00 -13.26
C PRO A 249 -11.26 23.20 -13.60
N LEU A 250 -12.00 22.81 -12.55
CA LEU A 250 -13.26 22.08 -12.65
C LEU A 250 -14.42 22.95 -12.19
N SER A 251 -15.62 22.62 -12.68
CA SER A 251 -16.89 23.11 -12.12
C SER A 251 -17.04 22.69 -10.66
N ASP A 252 -17.89 23.38 -9.88
CA ASP A 252 -18.10 23.13 -8.44
C ASP A 252 -18.52 21.68 -8.15
N ASP A 253 -19.27 21.05 -9.06
CA ASP A 253 -19.66 19.65 -8.98
C ASP A 253 -18.60 18.66 -9.53
N ALA A 254 -17.45 19.18 -9.96
CA ALA A 254 -16.33 18.45 -10.57
C ALA A 254 -16.68 17.66 -11.85
N THR A 255 -17.81 17.91 -12.48
CA THR A 255 -18.27 17.14 -13.66
C THR A 255 -17.77 17.71 -14.99
N ARG A 256 -17.18 18.92 -14.99
CA ARG A 256 -16.74 19.59 -16.21
C ARG A 256 -15.46 20.36 -16.00
N GLN A 257 -14.58 20.35 -16.99
CA GLN A 257 -13.48 21.31 -17.11
C GLN A 257 -14.03 22.69 -17.49
N ILE A 258 -13.57 23.73 -16.82
CA ILE A 258 -14.03 25.12 -17.04
C ILE A 258 -12.94 26.08 -17.50
N GLY A 259 -11.72 25.58 -17.75
CA GLY A 259 -10.59 26.34 -18.23
C GLY A 259 -9.51 25.44 -18.81
N GLU A 260 -8.43 26.05 -19.31
CA GLU A 260 -7.31 25.31 -19.88
C GLU A 260 -6.47 24.62 -18.81
N ALA A 261 -5.83 23.51 -19.19
CA ALA A 261 -4.87 22.82 -18.34
C ALA A 261 -3.54 23.59 -18.33
N HIS A 262 -2.96 23.76 -17.14
CA HIS A 262 -1.67 24.40 -16.95
C HIS A 262 -0.64 23.41 -16.41
N LEU A 263 0.58 23.50 -16.93
CA LEU A 263 1.70 22.71 -16.42
C LEU A 263 2.19 23.32 -15.10
N LEU A 264 2.24 22.51 -14.06
CA LEU A 264 2.84 22.85 -12.76
C LEU A 264 4.32 22.44 -12.71
N TYR A 265 4.60 21.21 -13.12
CA TYR A 265 5.94 20.64 -13.04
C TYR A 265 6.15 19.58 -14.12
N TYR A 266 7.33 19.54 -14.71
CA TYR A 266 7.65 18.65 -15.85
C TYR A 266 8.39 17.37 -15.44
N GLY A 267 8.91 17.33 -14.21
CA GLY A 267 9.77 16.24 -13.71
C GLY A 267 11.26 16.56 -13.80
N ASP A 268 12.04 15.92 -12.95
CA ASP A 268 13.50 16.13 -12.84
C ASP A 268 14.30 15.25 -13.78
N ASN A 269 13.75 14.15 -14.19
CA ASN A 269 14.42 13.13 -14.95
C ASN A 269 13.69 12.86 -16.27
N LYS A 270 14.28 12.08 -17.13
CA LYS A 270 13.77 11.73 -18.46
C LYS A 270 12.45 10.96 -18.47
N ARG A 271 11.83 10.73 -17.31
CA ARG A 271 10.53 10.07 -17.17
C ARG A 271 9.51 11.09 -16.68
N ALA A 272 8.32 11.04 -17.22
CA ALA A 272 7.21 11.82 -16.71
C ALA A 272 6.83 11.28 -15.32
N PRO A 273 6.68 12.16 -14.31
CA PRO A 273 6.14 11.78 -13.03
C PRO A 273 4.69 11.32 -13.15
N GLU A 274 4.25 10.42 -12.27
CA GLU A 274 2.92 9.83 -12.28
C GLU A 274 2.22 10.03 -10.92
N GLY A 275 0.90 9.88 -10.88
CA GLY A 275 0.11 9.97 -9.67
C GLY A 275 0.10 11.34 -9.00
N PRO A 276 -0.09 12.46 -9.71
CA PRO A 276 0.01 13.79 -9.11
C PRO A 276 -1.09 14.05 -8.09
N HIS A 277 -0.71 14.39 -6.86
CA HIS A 277 -1.60 14.82 -5.79
C HIS A 277 -1.14 16.16 -5.22
N LEU A 278 -2.07 17.02 -4.87
CA LEU A 278 -1.79 18.31 -4.27
C LEU A 278 -2.34 18.38 -2.85
N LEU A 279 -1.50 18.79 -1.92
CA LEU A 279 -1.87 19.06 -0.54
C LEU A 279 -1.56 20.52 -0.20
N LYS A 280 -2.49 21.23 0.43
CA LYS A 280 -2.24 22.54 1.00
C LYS A 280 -2.06 22.43 2.52
N LYS A 281 -0.94 22.94 3.02
CA LYS A 281 -0.64 22.95 4.45
C LYS A 281 0.21 24.17 4.80
N ASP A 282 -0.14 24.85 5.87
CA ASP A 282 0.60 26.02 6.42
C ASP A 282 0.86 27.12 5.38
N GLY A 283 -0.07 27.33 4.45
CA GLY A 283 0.02 28.31 3.37
C GLY A 283 0.85 27.90 2.17
N TYR A 284 1.37 26.67 2.14
CA TYR A 284 2.14 26.10 1.04
C TYR A 284 1.36 25.00 0.32
N TYR A 285 1.62 24.86 -0.97
CA TYR A 285 1.15 23.75 -1.78
C TYR A 285 2.27 22.72 -1.95
N TYR A 286 1.97 21.48 -1.63
CA TYR A 286 2.88 20.35 -1.76
C TYR A 286 2.37 19.46 -2.88
N LEU A 287 3.18 19.31 -3.93
CA LEU A 287 2.91 18.39 -5.03
C LEU A 287 3.61 17.06 -4.75
N PHE A 288 2.84 15.99 -4.78
CA PHE A 288 3.32 14.60 -4.65
C PHE A 288 3.23 13.92 -5.99
N GLU A 289 4.28 13.21 -6.37
CA GLU A 289 4.40 12.44 -7.61
C GLU A 289 5.29 11.22 -7.37
N ALA A 290 5.10 10.17 -8.14
CA ALA A 290 5.89 8.95 -8.10
C ALA A 290 6.92 8.88 -9.23
#